data_99b6f50244b9a808bc4bc9a0f85c81ea
#
_entry.id   99b6f50244b9a808bc4bc9a0f85c81ea
#
_cell.length_a   1.000
_cell.length_b   1.000
_cell.length_c   1.000
_cell.angle_alpha   90.00
_cell.angle_beta   90.00
_cell.angle_gamma   90.00
#
_symmetry.space_group_name_H-M   'P 1'
#
loop_
_entity.id
_entity.type
_entity.pdbx_description
1 polymer ?
#
loop_
_entity_poly.entity_id
_entity_poly.type
_entity_poly.pdbx_seq_one_letter_code
_entity_poly.pdbx_strand_id
1 'polypeptide(L)'
;MKRIFVTGTAGFIGFHLSKLLLDEGYAVGGYDGMTDYYDVRLKERRHAMLRQNERFTATEAMLEDGTALGAAVAAFKPDAVVHLAAQAGVRYSLENPRAYIDSNVTGTLNVMEAARAAGVRHLLMAST
;
A
#
# COMPACT_ATOMS: atom_id res chain seq x y z
N MET A 1 2.34 -15.64 14.14
CA MET A 1 1.38 -14.78 13.42
C MET A 1 2.00 -14.34 12.11
N LYS A 2 1.27 -14.48 11.01
CA LYS A 2 1.75 -13.99 9.73
C LYS A 2 1.54 -12.49 9.60
N ARG A 3 2.49 -11.85 8.92
CA ARG A 3 2.55 -10.40 8.79
C ARG A 3 2.49 -10.05 7.30
N ILE A 4 1.47 -9.31 6.91
CA ILE A 4 1.24 -8.95 5.52
C ILE A 4 1.35 -7.44 5.37
N PHE A 5 2.20 -7.00 4.46
CA PHE A 5 2.33 -5.58 4.13
C PHE A 5 1.50 -5.30 2.87
N VAL A 6 0.59 -4.33 2.97
CA VAL A 6 -0.35 -4.01 1.88
C VAL A 6 -0.16 -2.56 1.46
N THR A 7 0.10 -2.32 0.19
CA THR A 7 0.08 -0.97 -0.36
C THR A 7 -1.33 -0.65 -0.87
N GLY A 8 -1.77 0.58 -0.69
CA GLY A 8 -3.10 1.01 -1.11
C GLY A 8 -4.20 0.69 -0.11
N THR A 9 -3.87 0.66 1.18
CA THR A 9 -4.83 0.28 2.23
C THR A 9 -6.00 1.24 2.42
N ALA A 10 -5.88 2.47 1.97
CA ALA A 10 -7.00 3.42 1.99
C ALA A 10 -7.86 3.33 0.73
N GLY A 11 -7.43 2.57 -0.28
CA GLY A 11 -8.20 2.29 -1.48
C GLY A 11 -9.30 1.26 -1.23
N PHE A 12 -10.18 1.07 -2.22
CA PHE A 12 -11.32 0.16 -2.07
C PHE A 12 -10.87 -1.28 -1.83
N ILE A 13 -10.04 -1.82 -2.72
CA ILE A 13 -9.60 -3.21 -2.61
C ILE A 13 -8.68 -3.38 -1.40
N GLY A 14 -7.71 -2.48 -1.22
CA GLY A 14 -6.76 -2.56 -0.13
C GLY A 14 -7.42 -2.50 1.25
N PHE A 15 -8.44 -1.66 1.40
CA PHE A 15 -9.19 -1.59 2.66
C PHE A 15 -9.89 -2.91 2.96
N HIS A 16 -10.63 -3.46 2.00
CA HIS A 16 -11.37 -4.70 2.22
C HIS A 16 -10.45 -5.89 2.43
N LEU A 17 -9.35 -5.97 1.69
CA LEU A 17 -8.35 -7.02 1.92
C LEU A 17 -7.75 -6.91 3.32
N SER A 18 -7.37 -5.70 3.73
CA SER A 18 -6.76 -5.48 5.05
C SER A 18 -7.72 -5.86 6.17
N LYS A 19 -8.99 -5.50 6.03
CA LYS A 19 -10.02 -5.87 7.00
C LYS A 19 -10.17 -7.39 7.10
N LEU A 20 -10.23 -8.07 5.97
CA LEU A 20 -10.32 -9.53 5.94
C LEU A 20 -9.10 -10.18 6.60
N LEU A 21 -7.90 -9.71 6.27
CA LEU A 21 -6.67 -10.25 6.86
C LEU A 21 -6.65 -10.08 8.38
N LEU A 22 -7.04 -8.91 8.86
CA LEU A 22 -7.13 -8.66 10.30
C LEU A 22 -8.15 -9.56 10.97
N ASP A 23 -9.31 -9.76 10.35
CA ASP A 23 -10.36 -10.67 10.87
C ASP A 23 -9.86 -12.11 10.93
N GLU A 24 -8.98 -12.50 10.02
CA GLU A 24 -8.37 -13.84 9.99
C GLU A 24 -7.16 -14.00 10.93
N GLY A 25 -6.81 -12.95 11.65
CA GLY A 25 -5.73 -12.99 12.65
C GLY A 25 -4.36 -12.57 12.18
N TYR A 26 -4.23 -12.05 10.95
CA TYR A 26 -2.95 -11.54 10.46
C TYR A 26 -2.67 -10.16 11.05
N ALA A 27 -1.38 -9.81 11.12
CA ALA A 27 -0.97 -8.43 11.32
C ALA A 27 -0.83 -7.78 9.94
N VAL A 28 -1.30 -6.55 9.78
CA VAL A 28 -1.27 -5.83 8.52
C VAL A 28 -0.50 -4.52 8.68
N GLY A 29 0.51 -4.34 7.86
CA GLY A 29 1.20 -3.06 7.70
C GLY A 29 0.68 -2.38 6.44
N GLY A 30 0.05 -1.23 6.60
CA GLY A 30 -0.53 -0.48 5.49
C GLY A 30 0.38 0.64 5.01
N TYR A 31 0.29 0.94 3.72
CA TYR A 31 1.03 2.03 3.11
C TYR A 31 0.15 2.69 2.05
N ASP A 32 -0.09 3.99 2.20
CA ASP A 32 -0.95 4.73 1.28
C ASP A 32 -0.54 6.19 1.22
N GLY A 33 -0.51 6.76 0.03
CA GLY A 33 -0.15 8.16 -0.18
C GLY A 33 -1.27 9.13 0.15
N MET A 34 -2.47 8.63 0.39
CA MET A 34 -3.65 9.45 0.70
C MET A 34 -3.88 10.55 -0.34
N THR A 35 -3.68 10.23 -1.62
CA THR A 35 -3.82 11.21 -2.71
C THR A 35 -5.26 11.70 -2.83
N ASP A 36 -5.42 12.90 -3.34
CA ASP A 36 -6.71 13.57 -3.47
C ASP A 36 -7.39 13.36 -4.82
N TYR A 37 -7.00 12.33 -5.57
CA TYR A 37 -7.62 11.98 -6.85
C TYR A 37 -9.14 11.83 -6.71
N TYR A 38 -9.59 11.26 -5.59
CA TYR A 38 -10.97 11.36 -5.13
C TYR A 38 -10.96 11.80 -3.66
N ASP A 39 -12.15 11.98 -3.06
CA ASP A 39 -12.28 12.56 -1.73
C ASP A 39 -11.40 11.84 -0.68
N VAL A 40 -10.39 12.56 -0.19
CA VAL A 40 -9.43 12.02 0.79
C VAL A 40 -10.11 11.65 2.13
N ARG A 41 -11.27 12.26 2.44
CA ARG A 41 -11.99 11.94 3.68
C ARG A 41 -12.44 10.49 3.71
N LEU A 42 -12.78 9.91 2.55
CA LEU A 42 -13.10 8.48 2.46
C LEU A 42 -11.88 7.62 2.81
N LYS A 43 -10.71 8.01 2.32
CA LYS A 43 -9.45 7.33 2.62
C LYS A 43 -9.09 7.41 4.10
N GLU A 44 -9.23 8.59 4.68
CA GLU A 44 -8.98 8.81 6.11
C GLU A 44 -9.91 7.95 6.97
N ARG A 45 -11.18 7.87 6.57
CA ARG A 45 -12.17 7.06 7.28
C ARG A 45 -11.83 5.57 7.23
N ARG A 46 -11.40 5.09 6.06
CA ARG A 46 -10.97 3.69 5.91
C ARG A 46 -9.80 3.37 6.82
N HIS A 47 -8.78 4.22 6.84
CA HIS A 47 -7.64 4.03 7.74
C HIS A 47 -8.05 4.13 9.21
N ALA A 48 -8.94 5.05 9.58
CA ALA A 48 -9.44 5.15 10.94
C ALA A 48 -10.13 3.86 11.39
N MET A 49 -10.90 3.23 10.50
CA MET A 49 -11.56 1.96 10.80
C MET A 49 -10.54 0.83 10.98
N LEU A 50 -9.53 0.76 10.13
CA LEU A 50 -8.47 -0.26 10.25
C LEU A 50 -7.64 -0.06 11.53
N ARG A 51 -7.37 1.18 11.90
CA ARG A 51 -6.59 1.51 13.12
C ARG A 51 -7.29 1.14 14.42
N GLN A 52 -8.57 0.81 14.39
CA GLN A 52 -9.25 0.25 15.56
C GLN A 52 -8.72 -1.13 15.93
N ASN A 53 -8.07 -1.82 15.01
CA ASN A 53 -7.42 -3.09 15.27
C ASN A 53 -5.94 -2.85 15.61
N GLU A 54 -5.51 -3.30 16.78
CA GLU A 54 -4.14 -3.07 17.25
C GLU A 54 -3.08 -3.80 16.40
N ARG A 55 -3.48 -4.77 15.57
CA ARG A 55 -2.58 -5.47 14.65
C ARG A 55 -2.40 -4.72 13.32
N PHE A 56 -3.02 -3.57 13.15
CA PHE A 56 -2.86 -2.73 11.98
C PHE A 56 -1.95 -1.56 12.30
N THR A 57 -0.93 -1.37 11.47
CA THR A 57 -0.08 -0.18 11.48
C THR A 57 -0.12 0.46 10.10
N ALA A 58 -0.06 1.79 10.05
CA ALA A 58 -0.15 2.49 8.79
C ALA A 58 1.02 3.48 8.64
N THR A 59 1.51 3.57 7.41
CA THR A 59 2.44 4.61 6.99
C THR A 59 1.77 5.42 5.87
N GLU A 60 1.67 6.72 6.05
CA GLU A 60 1.14 7.62 5.03
C GLU A 60 2.31 8.26 4.30
N ALA A 61 2.61 7.75 3.12
CA ALA A 61 3.67 8.26 2.26
C ALA A 61 3.44 7.77 0.83
N MET A 62 4.12 8.40 -0.12
CA MET A 62 3.97 8.08 -1.52
C MET A 62 4.85 6.90 -1.92
N LEU A 63 4.43 6.16 -2.95
CA LEU A 63 5.21 5.02 -3.47
C LEU A 63 6.55 5.45 -4.05
N GLU A 64 6.63 6.64 -4.63
CA GLU A 64 7.89 7.16 -5.19
C GLU A 64 8.89 7.56 -4.10
N ASP A 65 8.46 7.69 -2.85
CA ASP A 65 9.37 7.88 -1.72
C ASP A 65 9.96 6.52 -1.30
N GLY A 66 11.00 6.11 -2.02
CA GLY A 66 11.63 4.81 -1.81
C GLY A 66 12.27 4.65 -0.44
N THR A 67 12.75 5.73 0.16
CA THR A 67 13.31 5.71 1.51
C THR A 67 12.24 5.40 2.55
N ALA A 68 11.10 6.08 2.47
CA ALA A 68 9.99 5.85 3.39
C ALA A 68 9.43 4.43 3.24
N LEU A 69 9.26 3.97 2.00
CA LEU A 69 8.73 2.64 1.72
C LEU A 69 9.68 1.55 2.21
N GLY A 70 10.97 1.68 1.92
CA GLY A 70 11.98 0.74 2.38
C GLY A 70 12.04 0.65 3.90
N ALA A 71 11.97 1.78 4.58
CA ALA A 71 11.96 1.83 6.04
C ALA A 71 10.70 1.17 6.63
N ALA A 72 9.55 1.44 6.03
CA ALA A 72 8.29 0.86 6.50
C ALA A 72 8.28 -0.67 6.36
N VAL A 73 8.72 -1.19 5.22
CA VAL A 73 8.80 -2.64 5.00
C VAL A 73 9.81 -3.29 5.94
N ALA A 74 10.99 -2.69 6.07
CA ALA A 74 12.03 -3.22 6.95
C ALA A 74 11.59 -3.27 8.41
N ALA A 75 10.90 -2.23 8.88
CA ALA A 75 10.41 -2.18 10.26
C ALA A 75 9.28 -3.17 10.51
N PHE A 76 8.39 -3.35 9.54
CA PHE A 76 7.25 -4.25 9.69
C PHE A 76 7.66 -5.73 9.61
N LYS A 77 8.69 -6.06 8.86
CA LYS A 77 9.19 -7.43 8.67
C LYS A 77 8.09 -8.37 8.15
N PRO A 78 7.52 -8.09 6.97
CA PRO A 78 6.41 -8.89 6.49
C PRO A 78 6.84 -10.27 5.98
N ASP A 79 5.91 -11.21 6.07
CA ASP A 79 6.05 -12.52 5.42
C ASP A 79 5.69 -12.45 3.94
N ALA A 80 4.75 -11.56 3.61
CA ALA A 80 4.33 -11.31 2.23
C ALA A 80 4.00 -9.84 2.04
N VAL A 81 4.12 -9.39 0.79
CA VAL A 81 3.73 -8.04 0.37
C VAL A 81 2.64 -8.16 -0.70
N VAL A 82 1.56 -7.42 -0.53
CA VAL A 82 0.50 -7.29 -1.54
C VAL A 82 0.50 -5.86 -2.05
N HIS A 83 0.88 -5.69 -3.30
CA HIS A 83 1.00 -4.38 -3.93
C HIS A 83 -0.25 -4.06 -4.74
N LEU A 84 -1.08 -3.16 -4.21
CA LEU A 84 -2.34 -2.74 -4.83
C LEU A 84 -2.35 -1.24 -5.17
N ALA A 85 -1.44 -0.46 -4.58
CA ALA A 85 -1.42 0.98 -4.77
C ALA A 85 -1.00 1.33 -6.19
N ALA A 86 -1.78 2.17 -6.82
CA ALA A 86 -1.51 2.65 -8.17
C ALA A 86 -2.33 3.91 -8.45
N GLN A 87 -1.89 4.69 -9.42
CA GLN A 87 -2.71 5.75 -9.98
C GLN A 87 -3.60 5.13 -11.06
N ALA A 88 -4.92 5.20 -10.85
CA ALA A 88 -5.91 4.66 -11.77
C ALA A 88 -6.60 5.76 -12.58
N GLY A 89 -7.30 5.36 -13.63
CA GLY A 89 -8.08 6.25 -14.47
C GLY A 89 -7.39 6.61 -15.78
N VAL A 90 -7.96 6.13 -16.90
CA VAL A 90 -7.35 6.37 -18.22
C VAL A 90 -7.40 7.86 -18.58
N ARG A 91 -8.51 8.52 -18.31
CA ARG A 91 -8.68 9.93 -18.67
C ARG A 91 -7.71 10.83 -17.92
N TYR A 92 -7.52 10.61 -16.64
CA TYR A 92 -6.61 11.41 -15.82
C TYR A 92 -5.15 11.27 -16.29
N SER A 93 -4.79 10.16 -16.94
CA SER A 93 -3.45 9.96 -17.48
C SER A 93 -3.08 10.98 -18.56
N LEU A 94 -4.09 11.54 -19.24
CA LEU A 94 -3.87 12.59 -20.23
C LEU A 94 -3.60 13.95 -19.58
N GLU A 95 -4.13 14.16 -18.37
CA GLU A 95 -3.98 15.41 -17.63
C GLU A 95 -2.70 15.42 -16.80
N ASN A 96 -2.35 14.28 -16.20
CA ASN A 96 -1.19 14.17 -15.32
C ASN A 96 -0.47 12.83 -15.54
N PRO A 97 0.23 12.68 -16.69
CA PRO A 97 0.94 11.44 -16.98
C PRO A 97 2.07 11.12 -15.98
N ARG A 98 2.69 12.16 -15.39
CA ARG A 98 3.78 11.98 -14.44
C ARG A 98 3.31 11.20 -13.21
N ALA A 99 2.09 11.42 -12.75
CA ALA A 99 1.54 10.68 -11.61
C ALA A 99 1.54 9.16 -11.86
N TYR A 100 1.32 8.76 -13.11
CA TYR A 100 1.33 7.33 -13.49
C TYR A 100 2.74 6.76 -13.50
N ILE A 101 3.72 7.52 -13.97
CA ILE A 101 5.12 7.09 -13.93
C ILE A 101 5.60 7.01 -12.48
N ASP A 102 5.35 8.04 -11.69
CA ASP A 102 5.80 8.10 -10.30
C ASP A 102 5.19 6.97 -9.47
N SER A 103 3.89 6.77 -9.56
CA SER A 103 3.21 5.75 -8.76
C SER A 103 3.36 4.34 -9.34
N ASN A 104 3.13 4.19 -10.65
CA ASN A 104 2.98 2.85 -11.23
C ASN A 104 4.31 2.26 -11.70
N VAL A 105 5.25 3.07 -12.13
CA VAL A 105 6.57 2.60 -12.58
C VAL A 105 7.58 2.70 -11.45
N THR A 106 7.90 3.90 -11.02
CA THR A 106 8.87 4.12 -9.93
C THR A 106 8.40 3.47 -8.64
N GLY A 107 7.12 3.65 -8.30
CA GLY A 107 6.55 3.05 -7.09
C GLY A 107 6.64 1.53 -7.09
N THR A 108 6.35 0.87 -8.22
CA THR A 108 6.45 -0.58 -8.32
C THR A 108 7.89 -1.05 -8.16
N LEU A 109 8.85 -0.36 -8.77
CA LEU A 109 10.27 -0.66 -8.56
C LEU A 109 10.64 -0.55 -7.08
N ASN A 110 10.19 0.51 -6.42
CA ASN A 110 10.46 0.70 -4.99
C ASN A 110 9.89 -0.43 -4.13
N VAL A 111 8.69 -0.90 -4.46
CA VAL A 111 8.07 -2.04 -3.75
C VAL A 111 8.90 -3.31 -3.94
N MET A 112 9.31 -3.60 -5.16
CA MET A 112 10.14 -4.77 -5.44
C MET A 112 11.48 -4.69 -4.73
N GLU A 113 12.13 -3.53 -4.73
CA GLU A 113 13.42 -3.35 -4.06
C GLU A 113 13.27 -3.44 -2.54
N ALA A 114 12.21 -2.88 -1.96
CA ALA A 114 11.96 -2.97 -0.53
C ALA A 114 11.71 -4.42 -0.10
N ALA A 115 10.93 -5.15 -0.88
CA ALA A 115 10.65 -6.57 -0.62
C ALA A 115 11.93 -7.41 -0.71
N ARG A 116 12.75 -7.15 -1.73
CA ARG A 116 14.03 -7.86 -1.91
C ARG A 116 14.98 -7.59 -0.76
N ALA A 117 15.15 -6.32 -0.38
CA ALA A 117 16.05 -5.93 0.71
C ALA A 117 15.63 -6.52 2.06
N ALA A 118 14.34 -6.66 2.30
CA ALA A 118 13.80 -7.23 3.53
C ALA A 118 13.71 -8.76 3.52
N GLY A 119 14.08 -9.40 2.41
CA GLY A 119 14.03 -10.87 2.29
C GLY A 119 12.62 -11.41 2.26
N VAL A 120 11.66 -10.65 1.76
CA VAL A 120 10.27 -11.09 1.65
C VAL A 120 10.16 -12.21 0.63
N ARG A 121 9.50 -13.30 1.02
CA ARG A 121 9.41 -14.50 0.20
C ARG A 121 8.33 -14.45 -0.85
N HIS A 122 7.30 -13.61 -0.65
CA HIS A 122 6.13 -13.63 -1.53
C HIS A 122 5.67 -12.20 -1.78
N LEU A 123 5.66 -11.82 -3.04
CA LEU A 123 5.14 -10.55 -3.50
C LEU A 123 4.00 -10.80 -4.47
N LEU A 124 2.80 -10.35 -4.13
CA LEU A 124 1.64 -10.36 -5.02
C LEU A 124 1.43 -8.95 -5.55
N MET A 125 1.24 -8.85 -6.84
CA MET A 125 1.11 -7.57 -7.52
C MET A 125 -0.17 -7.58 -8.36
N ALA A 126 -1.03 -6.57 -8.15
CA ALA A 126 -2.24 -6.43 -8.93
C ALA A 126 -1.90 -6.10 -10.39
N SER A 127 -2.62 -6.69 -11.32
CA SER A 127 -2.48 -6.47 -12.75
C SER A 127 -3.85 -6.56 -13.41
N THR A 128 -3.92 -6.20 -14.67
CA THR A 128 -5.16 -6.33 -15.43
C THR A 128 -5.17 -7.60 -16.29
#